data_b0c23113b769bfceaf0fc0b9d8d461d2
#
_entry.id   b0c23113b769bfceaf0fc0b9d8d461d2
#
_cell.length_a   1.000
_cell.length_b   1.000
_cell.length_c   1.000
_cell.angle_alpha   90.00
_cell.angle_beta   90.00
_cell.angle_gamma   90.00
#
_symmetry.space_group_name_H-M   'P 1'
#
loop_
_entity.id
_entity.type
_entity.pdbx_description
1 polymer ?
#
loop_
_entity_poly.entity_id
_entity_poly.type
_entity_poly.pdbx_seq_one_letter_code
_entity_poly.pdbx_strand_id
1 'polypeptide(L)'
;MMEPEYIPQAALDQKRQEEQVQEAQKAEMWTIDQADGTMYYFLDEKLGWALEVADAAAGSRFYILKKTTDGGNTWEVCSQDPFMGDIGASQGLWFMDENLGFAGLSGASQSHATIYRTTDGGTTFGKISLPVEQVTKLPASAEAYGFTLQDYDYMNMPQKEGDVLTMLVTTQAGESEGIVFCSRDGGETWEYMEK
;
A
#
# COMPACT_ATOMS: atom_id res chain seq x y z
N MET A 1 35.48 40.14 -6.18
CA MET A 1 34.41 39.98 -5.18
C MET A 1 33.15 39.71 -5.99
N MET A 2 32.63 38.46 -5.96
CA MET A 2 31.39 38.13 -6.67
C MET A 2 30.24 38.53 -5.76
N GLU A 3 29.32 39.36 -6.22
CA GLU A 3 28.08 39.68 -5.51
C GLU A 3 27.21 38.41 -5.41
N PRO A 4 26.59 38.15 -4.26
CA PRO A 4 25.66 37.02 -4.14
C PRO A 4 24.46 37.26 -5.04
N GLU A 5 24.16 36.30 -5.89
CA GLU A 5 23.02 36.33 -6.81
C GLU A 5 21.71 36.34 -5.99
N TYR A 6 20.92 37.40 -6.11
CA TYR A 6 19.66 37.52 -5.42
C TYR A 6 18.61 36.59 -6.06
N ILE A 7 18.20 35.54 -5.33
CA ILE A 7 17.10 34.67 -5.74
C ILE A 7 15.79 35.21 -5.10
N PRO A 8 14.80 35.60 -5.89
CA PRO A 8 13.52 36.07 -5.37
C PRO A 8 12.85 35.01 -4.46
N GLN A 9 12.23 35.43 -3.36
CA GLN A 9 11.56 34.57 -2.41
C GLN A 9 10.52 33.67 -3.10
N ALA A 10 9.78 34.19 -4.09
CA ALA A 10 8.82 33.44 -4.88
C ALA A 10 9.45 32.24 -5.64
N ALA A 11 10.69 32.37 -6.11
CA ALA A 11 11.40 31.29 -6.80
C ALA A 11 11.87 30.19 -5.80
N LEU A 12 12.22 30.58 -4.57
CA LEU A 12 12.53 29.65 -3.49
C LEU A 12 11.29 28.89 -3.02
N ASP A 13 10.16 29.57 -2.91
CA ASP A 13 8.90 28.94 -2.52
C ASP A 13 8.36 28.01 -3.62
N GLN A 14 8.52 28.37 -4.88
CA GLN A 14 8.16 27.51 -6.01
C GLN A 14 9.04 26.28 -6.08
N LYS A 15 10.36 26.41 -5.89
CA LYS A 15 11.30 25.29 -5.83
C LYS A 15 10.98 24.35 -4.67
N ARG A 16 10.63 24.88 -3.50
CA ARG A 16 10.22 24.09 -2.33
C ARG A 16 8.91 23.33 -2.58
N GLN A 17 7.94 23.93 -3.30
CA GLN A 17 6.72 23.27 -3.70
C GLN A 17 6.98 22.17 -4.73
N GLU A 18 7.87 22.40 -5.70
CA GLU A 18 8.27 21.39 -6.70
C GLU A 18 9.01 20.24 -6.04
N GLU A 19 9.91 20.51 -5.06
CA GLU A 19 10.59 19.49 -4.27
C GLU A 19 9.62 18.68 -3.41
N GLN A 20 8.63 19.32 -2.77
CA GLN A 20 7.58 18.63 -1.99
C GLN A 20 6.66 17.77 -2.88
N VAL A 21 6.31 18.24 -4.08
CA VAL A 21 5.55 17.47 -5.06
C VAL A 21 6.36 16.28 -5.59
N GLN A 22 7.67 16.48 -5.83
CA GLN A 22 8.57 15.39 -6.23
C GLN A 22 8.81 14.38 -5.10
N GLU A 23 8.93 14.82 -3.83
CA GLU A 23 9.01 13.90 -2.68
C GLU A 23 7.70 13.15 -2.45
N ALA A 24 6.54 13.82 -2.59
CA ALA A 24 5.24 13.17 -2.51
C ALA A 24 5.05 12.15 -3.66
N GLN A 25 5.49 12.48 -4.88
CA GLN A 25 5.48 11.54 -6.01
C GLN A 25 6.49 10.41 -5.86
N LYS A 26 7.65 10.63 -5.20
CA LYS A 26 8.59 9.54 -4.84
C LYS A 26 8.02 8.61 -3.78
N ALA A 27 7.23 9.13 -2.84
CA ALA A 27 6.57 8.32 -1.80
C ALA A 27 5.44 7.41 -2.36
N GLU A 28 4.94 7.70 -3.57
CA GLU A 28 3.94 6.87 -4.26
C GLU A 28 4.55 5.93 -5.32
N MET A 29 5.87 5.93 -5.52
CA MET A 29 6.50 5.16 -6.60
C MET A 29 6.83 3.73 -6.21
N TRP A 30 5.80 2.89 -6.11
CA TRP A 30 5.97 1.50 -6.46
C TRP A 30 5.89 1.37 -7.99
N THR A 31 6.83 0.63 -8.57
CA THR A 31 6.86 0.35 -10.02
C THR A 31 6.58 -1.11 -10.26
N ILE A 32 5.80 -1.42 -11.30
CA ILE A 32 5.57 -2.79 -11.75
C ILE A 32 6.44 -3.03 -12.97
N ASP A 33 7.25 -4.09 -12.96
CA ASP A 33 7.86 -4.60 -14.18
C ASP A 33 6.76 -5.24 -15.03
N GLN A 34 6.51 -4.67 -16.20
CA GLN A 34 5.47 -5.15 -17.12
C GLN A 34 5.81 -6.49 -17.76
N ALA A 35 7.07 -6.93 -17.69
CA ALA A 35 7.50 -8.19 -18.30
C ALA A 35 7.11 -9.41 -17.45
N ASP A 36 7.23 -9.31 -16.11
CA ASP A 36 6.99 -10.43 -15.18
C ASP A 36 5.99 -10.12 -14.06
N GLY A 37 5.61 -8.85 -13.90
CA GLY A 37 4.67 -8.40 -12.89
C GLY A 37 5.29 -8.23 -11.50
N THR A 38 6.60 -8.19 -11.38
CA THR A 38 7.31 -7.88 -10.13
C THR A 38 7.01 -6.46 -9.69
N MET A 39 6.62 -6.29 -8.43
CA MET A 39 6.40 -4.97 -7.83
C MET A 39 7.62 -4.55 -7.04
N TYR A 40 8.12 -3.35 -7.32
CA TYR A 40 9.24 -2.75 -6.60
C TYR A 40 8.76 -1.59 -5.75
N TYR A 41 9.25 -1.50 -4.53
CA TYR A 41 9.10 -0.35 -3.66
C TYR A 41 10.46 0.03 -3.08
N PHE A 42 10.86 1.30 -3.20
CA PHE A 42 12.08 1.83 -2.62
C PHE A 42 11.76 2.89 -1.58
N LEU A 43 12.24 2.67 -0.35
CA LEU A 43 12.12 3.64 0.73
C LEU A 43 13.10 4.80 0.53
N ASP A 44 14.29 4.49 -0.01
CA ASP A 44 15.34 5.44 -0.37
C ASP A 44 16.18 4.88 -1.56
N GLU A 45 17.29 5.54 -1.88
CA GLU A 45 18.17 5.16 -3.00
C GLU A 45 18.82 3.77 -2.83
N LYS A 46 18.83 3.20 -1.62
CA LYS A 46 19.51 1.94 -1.29
C LYS A 46 18.57 0.85 -0.83
N LEU A 47 17.60 1.23 0.02
CA LEU A 47 16.72 0.29 0.69
C LEU A 47 15.44 0.11 -0.12
N GLY A 48 15.17 -1.11 -0.56
CA GLY A 48 13.97 -1.42 -1.32
C GLY A 48 13.54 -2.88 -1.19
N TRP A 49 12.34 -3.16 -1.67
CA TRP A 49 11.75 -4.48 -1.71
C TRP A 49 11.21 -4.79 -3.11
N ALA A 50 11.25 -6.07 -3.46
CA ALA A 50 10.69 -6.62 -4.69
C ALA A 50 9.75 -7.77 -4.35
N LEU A 51 8.48 -7.61 -4.70
CA LEU A 51 7.47 -8.66 -4.62
C LEU A 51 7.41 -9.37 -5.96
N GLU A 52 8.08 -10.51 -6.04
CA GLU A 52 8.32 -11.27 -7.26
C GLU A 52 7.34 -12.43 -7.37
N VAL A 53 6.86 -12.70 -8.56
CA VAL A 53 6.02 -13.88 -8.83
C VAL A 53 6.88 -15.13 -8.80
N ALA A 54 6.67 -16.00 -7.82
CA ALA A 54 7.39 -17.27 -7.70
C ALA A 54 6.77 -18.37 -8.56
N ASP A 55 5.42 -18.38 -8.66
CA ASP A 55 4.67 -19.34 -9.48
C ASP A 55 3.32 -18.73 -9.88
N ALA A 56 2.78 -19.17 -11.00
CA ALA A 56 1.53 -18.67 -11.53
C ALA A 56 0.70 -19.81 -12.15
N ALA A 57 -0.56 -19.94 -11.72
CA ALA A 57 -1.51 -20.90 -12.26
C ALA A 57 -2.91 -20.30 -12.35
N ALA A 58 -3.55 -20.40 -13.52
CA ALA A 58 -4.96 -20.05 -13.75
C ALA A 58 -5.36 -18.63 -13.27
N GLY A 59 -4.46 -17.65 -13.41
CA GLY A 59 -4.70 -16.25 -13.00
C GLY A 59 -4.42 -15.94 -11.53
N SER A 60 -4.01 -16.94 -10.76
CA SER A 60 -3.52 -16.77 -9.38
C SER A 60 -2.02 -16.95 -9.32
N ARG A 61 -1.37 -16.23 -8.42
CA ARG A 61 0.09 -16.19 -8.29
C ARG A 61 0.49 -16.39 -6.85
N PHE A 62 1.63 -17.08 -6.68
CA PHE A 62 2.41 -17.08 -5.45
C PHE A 62 3.52 -16.06 -5.55
N TYR A 63 3.90 -15.49 -4.43
CA TYR A 63 4.90 -14.44 -4.38
C TYR A 63 5.99 -14.79 -3.38
N ILE A 64 7.20 -14.29 -3.68
CA ILE A 64 8.29 -14.16 -2.72
C ILE A 64 8.61 -12.68 -2.55
N LEU A 65 9.04 -12.29 -1.34
CA LEU A 65 9.51 -10.94 -1.10
C LEU A 65 11.03 -10.95 -0.97
N LYS A 66 11.68 -10.09 -1.74
CA LYS A 66 13.12 -9.84 -1.69
C LYS A 66 13.37 -8.43 -1.16
N LYS A 67 14.53 -8.23 -0.55
CA LYS A 67 15.00 -6.94 -0.03
C LYS A 67 16.36 -6.62 -0.62
N THR A 68 16.60 -5.36 -0.91
CA THR A 68 17.91 -4.80 -1.28
C THR A 68 18.32 -3.73 -0.29
N THR A 69 19.62 -3.57 -0.08
CA THR A 69 20.24 -2.49 0.71
C THR A 69 21.31 -1.73 -0.08
N ASP A 70 21.40 -2.00 -1.38
CA ASP A 70 22.40 -1.44 -2.28
C ASP A 70 21.79 -0.87 -3.59
N GLY A 71 20.52 -0.46 -3.52
CA GLY A 71 19.83 0.17 -4.64
C GLY A 71 19.44 -0.80 -5.75
N GLY A 72 19.24 -2.08 -5.41
CA GLY A 72 18.81 -3.10 -6.36
C GLY A 72 19.95 -3.80 -7.09
N ASN A 73 21.23 -3.55 -6.72
CA ASN A 73 22.35 -4.28 -7.30
C ASN A 73 22.36 -5.74 -6.84
N THR A 74 21.98 -5.99 -5.59
CA THR A 74 21.77 -7.34 -5.04
C THR A 74 20.42 -7.43 -4.32
N TRP A 75 19.83 -8.63 -4.38
CA TRP A 75 18.53 -8.92 -3.76
C TRP A 75 18.61 -10.19 -2.94
N GLU A 76 18.15 -10.13 -1.68
CA GLU A 76 18.06 -11.25 -0.78
C GLU A 76 16.60 -11.57 -0.48
N VAL A 77 16.24 -12.85 -0.47
CA VAL A 77 14.88 -13.27 -0.10
C VAL A 77 14.67 -13.03 1.38
N CYS A 78 13.69 -12.20 1.75
CA CYS A 78 13.31 -11.97 3.13
C CYS A 78 12.03 -12.70 3.53
N SER A 79 11.12 -13.01 2.59
CA SER A 79 9.98 -13.89 2.82
C SER A 79 9.72 -14.80 1.62
N GLN A 80 9.55 -16.10 1.89
CA GLN A 80 9.20 -17.10 0.88
C GLN A 80 7.67 -17.14 0.61
N ASP A 81 6.89 -16.60 1.55
CA ASP A 81 5.43 -16.60 1.49
C ASP A 81 4.86 -15.40 2.25
N PRO A 82 4.91 -14.20 1.67
CA PRO A 82 4.43 -12.98 2.31
C PRO A 82 2.91 -12.96 2.50
N PHE A 83 2.18 -13.82 1.80
CA PHE A 83 0.73 -13.89 1.85
C PHE A 83 0.18 -15.10 2.61
N MET A 84 1.03 -15.82 3.35
CA MET A 84 0.62 -16.88 4.29
C MET A 84 -0.17 -18.02 3.60
N GLY A 85 0.24 -18.42 2.40
CA GLY A 85 -0.39 -19.46 1.59
C GLY A 85 -1.55 -18.96 0.71
N ASP A 86 -1.95 -17.71 0.81
CA ASP A 86 -2.97 -17.17 -0.06
C ASP A 86 -2.39 -16.90 -1.47
N ILE A 87 -3.24 -17.09 -2.47
CA ILE A 87 -2.91 -16.90 -3.88
C ILE A 87 -3.82 -15.86 -4.51
N GLY A 88 -3.29 -15.08 -5.43
CA GLY A 88 -4.08 -14.02 -6.07
C GLY A 88 -3.26 -13.13 -6.98
N ALA A 89 -3.74 -11.92 -7.18
CA ALA A 89 -3.02 -10.85 -7.84
C ALA A 89 -2.58 -9.81 -6.80
N SER A 90 -1.28 -9.47 -6.77
CA SER A 90 -0.81 -8.41 -5.89
C SER A 90 -1.45 -7.08 -6.30
N GLN A 91 -1.89 -6.28 -5.32
CA GLN A 91 -2.48 -4.97 -5.55
C GLN A 91 -1.61 -3.82 -5.05
N GLY A 92 -0.53 -4.10 -4.34
CA GLY A 92 0.39 -3.09 -3.86
C GLY A 92 1.44 -3.64 -2.90
N LEU A 93 2.53 -2.87 -2.78
CA LEU A 93 3.60 -3.06 -1.81
C LEU A 93 4.02 -1.68 -1.34
N TRP A 94 4.06 -1.46 -0.03
CA TRP A 94 4.40 -0.17 0.53
C TRP A 94 5.04 -0.32 1.90
N PHE A 95 6.14 0.39 2.16
CA PHE A 95 6.83 0.43 3.45
C PHE A 95 6.88 1.87 3.97
N MET A 96 6.51 2.05 5.24
CA MET A 96 6.59 3.32 5.95
C MET A 96 8.00 3.62 6.45
N ASP A 97 8.71 2.57 6.81
CA ASP A 97 10.10 2.58 7.28
C ASP A 97 10.75 1.21 6.98
N GLU A 98 11.97 0.99 7.47
CA GLU A 98 12.72 -0.25 7.24
C GLU A 98 12.07 -1.53 7.82
N ASN A 99 11.09 -1.37 8.74
CA ASN A 99 10.45 -2.47 9.47
C ASN A 99 8.95 -2.59 9.15
N LEU A 100 8.23 -1.45 9.13
CA LEU A 100 6.78 -1.41 8.98
C LEU A 100 6.38 -1.28 7.51
N GLY A 101 5.65 -2.27 7.02
CA GLY A 101 5.17 -2.27 5.64
C GLY A 101 3.84 -3.01 5.47
N PHE A 102 3.29 -2.86 4.27
CA PHE A 102 2.01 -3.44 3.87
C PHE A 102 2.13 -4.05 2.46
N ALA A 103 1.47 -5.17 2.27
CA ALA A 103 1.32 -5.81 0.97
C ALA A 103 -0.15 -6.16 0.75
N GLY A 104 -0.66 -5.98 -0.45
CA GLY A 104 -2.04 -6.26 -0.82
C GLY A 104 -2.15 -7.43 -1.78
N LEU A 105 -3.13 -8.31 -1.56
CA LEU A 105 -3.47 -9.42 -2.44
C LEU A 105 -4.97 -9.41 -2.72
N SER A 106 -5.35 -9.44 -3.99
CA SER A 106 -6.74 -9.57 -4.42
C SER A 106 -6.99 -10.93 -5.05
N GLY A 107 -8.22 -11.42 -4.94
CA GLY A 107 -8.66 -12.59 -5.67
C GLY A 107 -8.58 -12.39 -7.19
N ALA A 108 -8.57 -13.48 -7.96
CA ALA A 108 -8.43 -13.45 -9.41
C ALA A 108 -9.51 -12.60 -10.14
N SER A 109 -10.71 -12.48 -9.55
CA SER A 109 -11.81 -11.64 -10.06
C SER A 109 -11.76 -10.19 -9.57
N GLN A 110 -10.81 -9.84 -8.69
CA GLN A 110 -10.74 -8.55 -8.00
C GLN A 110 -12.03 -8.16 -7.23
N SER A 111 -12.79 -9.15 -6.81
CA SER A 111 -14.02 -8.97 -6.02
C SER A 111 -13.77 -8.91 -4.53
N HIS A 112 -12.62 -9.34 -4.06
CA HIS A 112 -12.18 -9.27 -2.66
C HIS A 112 -10.69 -9.00 -2.60
N ALA A 113 -10.23 -8.38 -1.53
CA ALA A 113 -8.82 -8.13 -1.31
C ALA A 113 -8.49 -8.09 0.17
N THR A 114 -7.30 -8.56 0.51
CA THR A 114 -6.76 -8.61 1.86
C THR A 114 -5.45 -7.84 1.92
N ILE A 115 -5.25 -7.08 2.98
CA ILE A 115 -4.00 -6.38 3.26
C ILE A 115 -3.26 -7.14 4.36
N TYR A 116 -1.96 -7.27 4.15
CA TYR A 116 -1.00 -7.91 5.06
C TYR A 116 -0.04 -6.86 5.57
N ARG A 117 0.28 -6.93 6.86
CA ARG A 117 1.18 -6.01 7.57
C ARG A 117 2.41 -6.76 8.05
N THR A 118 3.56 -6.14 7.92
CA THR A 118 4.83 -6.59 8.52
C THR A 118 5.36 -5.52 9.48
N THR A 119 6.12 -5.95 10.50
CA THR A 119 6.86 -5.08 11.44
C THR A 119 8.32 -5.49 11.59
N ASP A 120 8.79 -6.37 10.72
CA ASP A 120 10.15 -6.92 10.73
C ASP A 120 10.83 -6.83 9.36
N GLY A 121 10.45 -5.80 8.59
CA GLY A 121 11.07 -5.51 7.30
C GLY A 121 10.68 -6.47 6.19
N GLY A 122 9.55 -7.17 6.33
CA GLY A 122 9.04 -8.09 5.34
C GLY A 122 9.44 -9.55 5.58
N THR A 123 10.01 -9.88 6.74
CA THR A 123 10.36 -11.26 7.07
C THR A 123 9.12 -12.08 7.37
N THR A 124 8.19 -11.51 8.16
CA THR A 124 6.89 -12.11 8.45
C THR A 124 5.76 -11.13 8.21
N PHE A 125 4.59 -11.64 7.87
CA PHE A 125 3.38 -10.87 7.66
C PHE A 125 2.21 -11.44 8.46
N GLY A 126 1.26 -10.54 8.80
CA GLY A 126 -0.02 -10.90 9.38
C GLY A 126 -1.16 -10.23 8.62
N LYS A 127 -2.29 -10.94 8.46
CA LYS A 127 -3.50 -10.35 7.86
C LYS A 127 -4.04 -9.25 8.75
N ILE A 128 -4.39 -8.11 8.15
CA ILE A 128 -5.13 -7.07 8.86
C ILE A 128 -6.56 -7.56 9.08
N SER A 129 -7.03 -7.38 10.31
CA SER A 129 -8.43 -7.59 10.68
C SER A 129 -9.08 -6.25 11.00
N LEU A 130 -10.19 -5.96 10.35
CA LEU A 130 -10.94 -4.72 10.58
C LEU A 130 -12.14 -5.01 11.51
N PRO A 131 -12.47 -4.07 12.44
CA PRO A 131 -13.58 -4.20 13.35
C PRO A 131 -14.91 -3.87 12.62
N VAL A 132 -15.33 -4.74 11.71
CA VAL A 132 -16.51 -4.53 10.88
C VAL A 132 -17.82 -4.41 11.70
N GLU A 133 -17.83 -4.95 12.91
CA GLU A 133 -18.95 -4.83 13.86
C GLU A 133 -19.16 -3.40 14.37
N GLN A 134 -18.17 -2.52 14.22
CA GLN A 134 -18.30 -1.09 14.58
C GLN A 134 -19.00 -0.27 13.50
N VAL A 135 -19.21 -0.82 12.30
CA VAL A 135 -19.82 -0.09 11.18
C VAL A 135 -21.30 0.15 11.47
N THR A 136 -21.64 1.42 11.67
CA THR A 136 -23.00 1.86 11.99
C THR A 136 -23.77 2.37 10.78
N LYS A 137 -23.04 2.73 9.70
CA LYS A 137 -23.63 3.31 8.49
C LYS A 137 -22.88 2.85 7.25
N LEU A 138 -23.63 2.38 6.26
CA LEU A 138 -23.09 2.06 4.94
C LEU A 138 -23.02 3.30 4.06
N PRO A 139 -22.17 3.30 3.01
CA PRO A 139 -22.13 4.33 1.99
C PRO A 139 -23.52 4.57 1.36
N ALA A 140 -23.76 5.77 0.86
CA ALA A 140 -25.07 6.12 0.29
C ALA A 140 -25.45 5.27 -0.94
N SER A 141 -24.45 4.81 -1.70
CA SER A 141 -24.64 3.90 -2.82
C SER A 141 -25.14 2.51 -2.42
N ALA A 142 -24.94 2.07 -1.18
CA ALA A 142 -25.34 0.74 -0.71
C ALA A 142 -26.86 0.53 -0.88
N GLU A 143 -27.69 1.51 -0.51
CA GLU A 143 -29.13 1.43 -0.64
C GLU A 143 -29.57 1.31 -2.10
N ALA A 144 -28.94 2.09 -3.00
CA ALA A 144 -29.28 2.12 -4.42
C ALA A 144 -28.98 0.81 -5.14
N TYR A 145 -27.91 0.10 -4.71
CA TYR A 145 -27.47 -1.15 -5.32
C TYR A 145 -27.83 -2.40 -4.51
N GLY A 146 -28.45 -2.23 -3.32
CA GLY A 146 -28.82 -3.32 -2.43
C GLY A 146 -27.64 -4.00 -1.75
N PHE A 147 -26.51 -3.29 -1.57
CA PHE A 147 -25.34 -3.81 -0.89
C PHE A 147 -25.57 -3.91 0.62
N THR A 148 -24.99 -4.93 1.20
CA THR A 148 -24.94 -5.20 2.65
C THR A 148 -23.50 -5.02 3.17
N LEU A 149 -23.29 -5.06 4.46
CA LEU A 149 -21.97 -4.98 5.05
C LEU A 149 -21.00 -6.09 4.54
N GLN A 150 -21.53 -7.26 4.24
CA GLN A 150 -20.76 -8.41 3.75
C GLN A 150 -20.23 -8.22 2.31
N ASP A 151 -20.82 -7.31 1.54
CA ASP A 151 -20.36 -7.02 0.18
C ASP A 151 -19.11 -6.12 0.18
N TYR A 152 -18.78 -5.49 1.33
CA TYR A 152 -17.59 -4.65 1.50
C TYR A 152 -16.43 -5.50 2.01
N ASP A 153 -15.75 -6.21 1.10
CA ASP A 153 -14.64 -7.12 1.39
C ASP A 153 -13.37 -6.85 0.55
N TYR A 154 -13.36 -5.75 -0.20
CA TYR A 154 -12.19 -5.30 -0.95
C TYR A 154 -11.42 -4.24 -0.15
N MET A 155 -10.39 -4.66 0.60
CA MET A 155 -9.50 -3.75 1.32
C MET A 155 -8.55 -3.09 0.32
N ASN A 156 -8.57 -1.75 0.22
CA ASN A 156 -7.59 -1.02 -0.55
C ASN A 156 -6.31 -0.81 0.27
N MET A 157 -5.17 -0.57 -0.41
CA MET A 157 -3.91 -0.27 0.28
C MET A 157 -4.09 0.92 1.22
N PRO A 158 -3.52 0.86 2.45
CA PRO A 158 -3.58 1.98 3.39
C PRO A 158 -2.94 3.23 2.81
N GLN A 159 -3.52 4.38 3.12
CA GLN A 159 -2.99 5.69 2.82
C GLN A 159 -2.58 6.39 4.10
N LYS A 160 -1.50 7.17 4.07
CA LYS A 160 -0.99 7.92 5.23
C LYS A 160 -1.27 9.40 5.07
N GLU A 161 -1.91 9.97 6.09
CA GLU A 161 -2.09 11.41 6.26
C GLU A 161 -1.57 11.83 7.64
N GLY A 162 -0.41 12.48 7.68
CA GLY A 162 0.28 12.77 8.94
C GLY A 162 0.64 11.48 9.67
N ASP A 163 0.15 11.31 10.90
CA ASP A 163 0.37 10.13 11.73
C ASP A 163 -0.78 9.12 11.67
N VAL A 164 -1.76 9.35 10.82
CA VAL A 164 -2.94 8.49 10.68
C VAL A 164 -2.85 7.69 9.38
N LEU A 165 -3.12 6.40 9.49
CA LEU A 165 -3.40 5.54 8.33
C LEU A 165 -4.91 5.49 8.12
N THR A 166 -5.34 5.55 6.87
CA THR A 166 -6.73 5.32 6.46
C THR A 166 -6.79 4.16 5.50
N MET A 167 -7.83 3.34 5.62
CA MET A 167 -8.10 2.23 4.71
C MET A 167 -9.53 2.34 4.23
N LEU A 168 -9.70 2.40 2.92
CA LEU A 168 -10.99 2.33 2.26
C LEU A 168 -11.31 0.86 1.96
N VAL A 169 -12.50 0.41 2.35
CA VAL A 169 -13.03 -0.92 2.03
C VAL A 169 -14.21 -0.76 1.10
N THR A 170 -14.11 -1.33 -0.08
CA THR A 170 -15.09 -1.21 -1.17
C THR A 170 -15.72 -2.56 -1.50
N THR A 171 -16.67 -2.59 -2.42
CA THR A 171 -17.28 -3.85 -2.87
C THR A 171 -16.44 -4.52 -3.97
N GLN A 172 -15.60 -3.76 -4.65
CA GLN A 172 -14.66 -4.24 -5.68
C GLN A 172 -13.54 -3.25 -5.92
N ALA A 173 -12.57 -3.64 -6.76
CA ALA A 173 -11.45 -2.79 -7.14
C ALA A 173 -11.91 -1.52 -7.88
N GLY A 174 -11.21 -0.41 -7.61
CA GLY A 174 -11.37 0.85 -8.36
C GLY A 174 -12.54 1.72 -7.95
N GLU A 175 -13.32 1.33 -6.94
CA GLU A 175 -14.35 2.18 -6.37
C GLU A 175 -13.74 3.25 -5.45
N SER A 176 -14.35 4.42 -5.43
CA SER A 176 -13.97 5.56 -4.60
C SER A 176 -14.88 5.79 -3.40
N GLU A 177 -16.00 5.10 -3.34
CA GLU A 177 -16.95 5.13 -2.23
C GLU A 177 -16.92 3.80 -1.48
N GLY A 178 -16.81 3.85 -0.15
CA GLY A 178 -16.72 2.66 0.67
C GLY A 178 -16.72 2.98 2.15
N ILE A 179 -16.47 1.96 2.96
CA ILE A 179 -16.34 2.05 4.40
C ILE A 179 -14.89 2.44 4.73
N VAL A 180 -14.71 3.42 5.61
CA VAL A 180 -13.38 3.92 5.97
C VAL A 180 -13.04 3.47 7.39
N PHE A 181 -11.83 2.94 7.54
CA PHE A 181 -11.20 2.66 8.83
C PHE A 181 -9.95 3.51 8.97
N CYS A 182 -9.60 3.86 10.20
CA CYS A 182 -8.36 4.57 10.50
C CYS A 182 -7.55 3.85 11.59
N SER A 183 -6.24 4.05 11.53
CA SER A 183 -5.28 3.56 12.52
C SER A 183 -4.33 4.67 12.91
N ARG A 184 -3.96 4.73 14.21
CA ARG A 184 -2.98 5.68 14.77
C ARG A 184 -1.75 5.00 15.36
N ASP A 185 -1.64 3.70 15.22
CA ASP A 185 -0.57 2.84 15.77
C ASP A 185 0.17 2.05 14.68
N GLY A 186 0.22 2.60 13.48
CA GLY A 186 0.91 1.96 12.34
C GLY A 186 0.17 0.73 11.80
N GLY A 187 -1.15 0.72 11.90
CA GLY A 187 -1.98 -0.36 11.36
C GLY A 187 -2.08 -1.60 12.25
N GLU A 188 -1.69 -1.48 13.55
CA GLU A 188 -1.86 -2.57 14.51
C GLU A 188 -3.32 -2.73 14.92
N THR A 189 -3.97 -1.59 15.22
CA THR A 189 -5.42 -1.55 15.47
C THR A 189 -6.12 -0.57 14.52
N TRP A 190 -7.36 -0.84 14.23
CA TRP A 190 -8.20 -0.05 13.33
C TRP A 190 -9.52 0.32 14.00
N GLU A 191 -10.03 1.48 13.67
CA GLU A 191 -11.31 2.00 14.15
C GLU A 191 -12.15 2.43 12.94
N TYR A 192 -13.45 2.15 13.00
CA TYR A 192 -14.39 2.65 11.99
C TYR A 192 -14.48 4.18 12.04
N MET A 193 -14.43 4.81 10.87
CA MET A 193 -14.59 6.26 10.72
C MET A 193 -15.91 6.56 10.02
N GLU A 194 -16.88 7.05 10.79
CA GLU A 194 -18.14 7.54 10.22
C GLU A 194 -17.88 8.84 9.43
N LYS A 195 -18.31 8.85 8.16
CA LYS A 195 -18.24 10.04 7.27
C LYS A 195 -19.63 10.68 7.13
#